data_590c8ce9b6694a90978b02b019e8d3e3
#
_entry.id   590c8ce9b6694a90978b02b019e8d3e3
#
_cell.length_a   1.000
_cell.length_b   1.000
_cell.length_c   1.000
_cell.angle_alpha   90.00
_cell.angle_beta   90.00
_cell.angle_gamma   90.00
#
_symmetry.space_group_name_H-M   'P 1'
#
loop_
_entity.id
_entity.type
_entity.pdbx_description
1 polymer ?
#
loop_
_entity_poly.entity_id
_entity_poly.type
_entity_poly.pdbx_seq_one_letter_code
_entity_poly.pdbx_strand_id
1 'polypeptide(L)'
;SEDCLKEMLYKIETLLNDRNIPNEIKIRTKNIYGIYKRLSEGHKLSDIHDLLALKIMVDEVANCYYTLGMIHQEYHPMNDKFKDYICNPKTNMYQSLHTTVFGPDDRLVQTQIRTFDMDKVASFGLTAYWDEQKGAARDVMQEDLKQKFQFFKLLTEINSMFGDNQQFVNQVKT
;
A
#
# COMPACT_ATOMS: atom_id res chain seq x y z
N SER A 1 11.95 3.52 -13.34
CA SER A 1 10.88 3.20 -12.39
C SER A 1 11.43 2.61 -11.11
N GLU A 2 12.16 1.52 -11.16
CA GLU A 2 12.79 0.91 -10.00
C GLU A 2 13.91 1.79 -9.41
N ASP A 3 14.62 2.52 -10.25
CA ASP A 3 15.67 3.46 -9.83
C ASP A 3 15.11 4.60 -8.97
N CYS A 4 13.93 5.10 -9.29
CA CYS A 4 13.21 6.08 -8.49
C CYS A 4 12.95 5.57 -7.07
N LEU A 5 12.47 4.33 -6.94
CA LEU A 5 12.21 3.72 -5.64
C LEU A 5 13.49 3.47 -4.84
N LYS A 6 14.57 3.05 -5.49
CA LYS A 6 15.87 2.85 -4.85
C LYS A 6 16.46 4.16 -4.32
N GLU A 7 16.33 5.25 -5.07
CA GLU A 7 16.74 6.57 -4.64
C GLU A 7 15.97 7.02 -3.39
N MET A 8 14.64 6.86 -3.40
CA MET A 8 13.81 7.17 -2.24
C MET A 8 14.15 6.29 -1.03
N LEU A 9 14.30 4.98 -1.25
CA LEU A 9 14.68 4.03 -0.20
C LEU A 9 15.98 4.46 0.47
N TYR A 10 17.01 4.73 -0.32
CA TYR A 10 18.32 5.13 0.19
C TYR A 10 18.23 6.42 1.03
N LYS A 11 17.51 7.42 0.53
CA LYS A 11 17.33 8.68 1.24
C LYS A 11 16.59 8.53 2.55
N ILE A 12 15.47 7.80 2.55
CA ILE A 12 14.65 7.58 3.74
C ILE A 12 15.42 6.73 4.77
N GLU A 13 16.06 5.65 4.33
CA GLU A 13 16.89 4.80 5.18
C GLU A 13 18.00 5.60 5.86
N THR A 14 18.71 6.43 5.10
CA THR A 14 19.78 7.27 5.63
C THR A 14 19.25 8.23 6.71
N LEU A 15 18.14 8.90 6.46
CA LEU A 15 17.51 9.82 7.42
C LEU A 15 17.06 9.12 8.69
N LEU A 16 16.49 7.93 8.58
CA LEU A 16 16.07 7.14 9.74
C LEU A 16 17.27 6.59 10.52
N ASN A 17 18.29 6.11 9.83
CA ASN A 17 19.53 5.60 10.47
C ASN A 17 20.29 6.71 11.19
N ASP A 18 20.34 7.91 10.65
CA ASP A 18 20.96 9.07 11.28
C ASP A 18 20.29 9.43 12.62
N ARG A 19 19.04 9.06 12.80
CA ARG A 19 18.30 9.23 14.05
C ARG A 19 18.22 7.98 14.90
N ASN A 20 18.97 6.94 14.56
CA ASN A 20 18.97 5.65 15.25
C ASN A 20 17.58 5.02 15.34
N ILE A 21 16.75 5.22 14.33
CA ILE A 21 15.42 4.59 14.24
C ILE A 21 15.56 3.26 13.48
N PRO A 22 15.32 2.12 14.16
CA PRO A 22 15.30 0.83 13.49
C PRO A 22 14.25 0.83 12.39
N ASN A 23 14.64 0.39 11.19
CA ASN A 23 13.76 0.42 10.04
C ASN A 23 14.05 -0.71 9.07
N GLU A 24 13.03 -1.07 8.31
CA GLU A 24 13.12 -1.94 7.14
C GLU A 24 12.25 -1.36 6.06
N ILE A 25 12.78 -1.23 4.85
CA ILE A 25 12.08 -0.63 3.72
C ILE A 25 12.00 -1.64 2.59
N LYS A 26 10.79 -1.89 2.11
CA LYS A 26 10.54 -2.75 0.93
C LYS A 26 9.98 -1.93 -0.21
N ILE A 27 10.44 -2.23 -1.41
CA ILE A 27 9.96 -1.58 -2.64
C ILE A 27 9.14 -2.57 -3.45
N ARG A 28 8.09 -2.06 -4.08
CA ARG A 28 7.28 -2.83 -5.03
C ARG A 28 6.98 -2.00 -6.27
N THR A 29 7.14 -2.64 -7.41
CA THR A 29 6.64 -2.14 -8.69
C THR A 29 5.61 -3.12 -9.21
N LYS A 30 4.42 -2.61 -9.58
CA LYS A 30 3.40 -3.43 -10.22
C LYS A 30 3.05 -2.82 -11.56
N ASN A 31 3.01 -3.64 -12.59
CA ASN A 31 2.45 -3.24 -13.86
C ASN A 31 0.93 -3.36 -13.76
N ILE A 32 0.25 -2.21 -13.66
CA ILE A 32 -1.21 -2.14 -13.56
C ILE A 32 -1.91 -2.28 -14.91
N TYR A 33 -1.17 -2.30 -16.01
CA TYR A 33 -1.75 -2.44 -17.34
C TYR A 33 -2.57 -3.72 -17.50
N GLY A 34 -2.01 -4.85 -17.11
CA GLY A 34 -2.71 -6.13 -17.19
C GLY A 34 -3.95 -6.21 -16.31
N ILE A 35 -3.94 -5.48 -15.21
CA ILE A 35 -5.06 -5.38 -14.28
C ILE A 35 -6.13 -4.45 -14.84
N TYR A 36 -5.71 -3.31 -15.33
CA TYR A 36 -6.59 -2.31 -15.90
C TYR A 36 -7.31 -2.82 -17.16
N LYS A 37 -6.62 -3.55 -18.02
CA LYS A 37 -7.20 -4.18 -19.20
C LYS A 37 -8.31 -5.19 -18.86
N ARG A 38 -8.21 -5.85 -17.70
CA ARG A 38 -9.24 -6.77 -17.21
C ARG A 38 -10.44 -6.06 -16.60
N LEU A 39 -10.24 -4.82 -16.10
CA LEU A 39 -11.24 -4.09 -15.34
C LEU A 39 -11.98 -3.02 -16.15
N SER A 40 -11.40 -2.54 -17.24
CA SER A 40 -12.05 -1.50 -18.06
C SER A 40 -11.64 -1.61 -19.53
N GLU A 41 -12.55 -2.01 -20.37
CA GLU A 41 -12.40 -1.84 -21.81
C GLU A 41 -12.70 -0.38 -22.16
N GLY A 42 -11.70 0.40 -22.59
CA GLY A 42 -11.95 1.72 -23.16
C GLY A 42 -11.05 2.88 -22.72
N HIS A 43 -10.11 2.70 -21.79
CA HIS A 43 -9.16 3.77 -21.44
C HIS A 43 -7.92 3.76 -22.32
N LYS A 44 -7.42 4.97 -22.65
CA LYS A 44 -6.21 5.11 -23.45
C LYS A 44 -4.99 4.61 -22.67
N LEU A 45 -4.22 3.75 -23.31
CA LEU A 45 -2.99 3.13 -22.83
C LEU A 45 -1.92 4.09 -22.34
N SER A 46 -1.95 5.36 -22.80
CA SER A 46 -0.96 6.38 -22.49
C SER A 46 -0.98 6.86 -21.03
N ASP A 47 -2.06 6.58 -20.29
CA ASP A 47 -2.23 7.08 -18.91
C ASP A 47 -1.89 6.03 -17.85
N ILE A 48 -1.46 4.83 -18.26
CA ILE A 48 -1.19 3.73 -17.35
C ILE A 48 0.31 3.66 -17.06
N HIS A 49 0.67 4.10 -15.86
CA HIS A 49 2.03 3.97 -15.33
C HIS A 49 2.14 2.77 -14.40
N ASP A 50 3.35 2.25 -14.23
CA ASP A 50 3.62 1.26 -13.21
C ASP A 50 3.26 1.82 -11.82
N LEU A 51 2.61 1.00 -11.00
CA LEU A 51 2.36 1.33 -9.60
C LEU A 51 3.68 1.22 -8.82
N LEU A 52 4.14 2.34 -8.29
CA LEU A 52 5.32 2.41 -7.44
C LEU A 52 4.89 2.46 -5.98
N ALA A 53 5.46 1.58 -5.16
CA ALA A 53 5.12 1.51 -3.74
C ALA A 53 6.34 1.29 -2.86
N LEU A 54 6.34 1.97 -1.70
CA LEU A 54 7.26 1.77 -0.60
C LEU A 54 6.48 1.29 0.63
N LYS A 55 7.01 0.29 1.31
CA LYS A 55 6.57 -0.10 2.65
C LYS A 55 7.70 0.11 3.63
N ILE A 56 7.46 0.96 4.63
CA ILE A 56 8.43 1.33 5.65
C ILE A 56 7.94 0.79 6.98
N MET A 57 8.77 -0.01 7.63
CA MET A 57 8.53 -0.53 8.97
C MET A 57 9.50 0.10 9.95
N VAL A 58 8.99 0.56 11.08
CA VAL A 58 9.77 1.16 12.16
C VAL A 58 9.43 0.52 13.51
N ASP A 59 10.12 0.92 14.58
CA ASP A 59 10.01 0.28 15.89
C ASP A 59 8.74 0.66 16.66
N GLU A 60 8.30 1.92 16.60
CA GLU A 60 7.18 2.40 17.43
C GLU A 60 6.28 3.40 16.69
N VAL A 61 5.07 3.58 17.21
CA VAL A 61 4.04 4.44 16.62
C VAL A 61 4.52 5.88 16.44
N ALA A 62 5.19 6.45 17.44
CA ALA A 62 5.72 7.82 17.34
C ALA A 62 6.66 7.96 16.14
N ASN A 63 7.48 6.95 15.87
CA ASN A 63 8.38 6.94 14.73
C ASN A 63 7.68 6.73 13.39
N CYS A 64 6.49 6.14 13.38
CA CYS A 64 5.64 6.15 12.18
C CYS A 64 5.25 7.58 11.77
N TYR A 65 4.77 8.38 12.72
CA TYR A 65 4.39 9.77 12.47
C TYR A 65 5.59 10.66 12.16
N TYR A 66 6.71 10.42 12.82
CA TYR A 66 7.97 11.09 12.48
C TYR A 66 8.38 10.81 11.03
N THR A 67 8.35 9.55 10.63
CA THR A 67 8.68 9.13 9.27
C THR A 67 7.73 9.79 8.24
N LEU A 68 6.44 9.85 8.55
CA LEU A 68 5.45 10.53 7.72
C LEU A 68 5.82 12.01 7.51
N GLY A 69 6.09 12.73 8.60
CA GLY A 69 6.48 14.15 8.54
C GLY A 69 7.74 14.36 7.72
N MET A 70 8.73 13.50 7.90
CA MET A 70 9.99 13.54 7.15
C MET A 70 9.75 13.30 5.64
N ILE A 71 8.93 12.33 5.29
CA ILE A 71 8.60 12.04 3.89
C ILE A 71 7.87 13.22 3.24
N HIS A 72 6.91 13.82 3.94
CA HIS A 72 6.19 14.99 3.44
C HIS A 72 7.07 16.24 3.35
N GLN A 73 8.15 16.32 4.13
CA GLN A 73 9.14 17.38 4.00
C GLN A 73 10.01 17.20 2.76
N GLU A 74 10.40 15.97 2.44
CA GLU A 74 11.29 15.65 1.33
C GLU A 74 10.56 15.49 0.00
N TYR A 75 9.31 15.02 0.04
CA TYR A 75 8.49 14.72 -1.15
C TYR A 75 7.11 15.34 -0.99
N HIS A 76 6.66 16.04 -2.00
CA HIS A 76 5.36 16.70 -1.94
C HIS A 76 4.21 15.68 -1.90
N PRO A 77 3.34 15.71 -0.88
CA PRO A 77 2.21 14.79 -0.82
C PRO A 77 1.13 15.16 -1.83
N MET A 78 0.48 14.14 -2.37
CA MET A 78 -0.74 14.32 -3.16
C MET A 78 -1.90 14.57 -2.19
N ASN A 79 -2.65 15.66 -2.42
CA ASN A 79 -3.82 15.98 -1.62
C ASN A 79 -4.86 14.85 -1.71
N ASP A 80 -5.60 14.63 -0.61
CA ASP A 80 -6.69 13.66 -0.49
C ASP A 80 -6.26 12.17 -0.56
N LYS A 81 -4.96 11.89 -0.51
CA LYS A 81 -4.42 10.52 -0.53
C LYS A 81 -3.86 10.04 0.79
N PHE A 82 -3.97 10.83 1.83
CA PHE A 82 -3.54 10.45 3.16
C PHE A 82 -4.64 9.68 3.89
N LYS A 83 -4.27 8.55 4.50
CA LYS A 83 -5.13 7.76 5.39
C LYS A 83 -4.35 7.34 6.62
N ASP A 84 -4.93 7.61 7.79
CA ASP A 84 -4.39 7.18 9.07
C ASP A 84 -5.19 5.99 9.61
N TYR A 85 -4.70 4.79 9.36
CA TYR A 85 -5.27 3.56 9.88
C TYR A 85 -4.59 3.10 11.18
N ILE A 86 -3.67 3.88 11.73
CA ILE A 86 -3.12 3.65 13.07
C ILE A 86 -4.12 4.15 14.11
N CYS A 87 -4.58 5.39 13.93
CA CYS A 87 -5.58 6.01 14.80
C CYS A 87 -6.97 5.38 14.60
N ASN A 88 -7.33 5.08 13.36
CA ASN A 88 -8.61 4.47 12.99
C ASN A 88 -8.38 3.15 12.25
N PRO A 89 -8.10 2.03 12.97
CA PRO A 89 -7.87 0.74 12.36
C PRO A 89 -9.06 0.27 11.52
N LYS A 90 -8.76 -0.44 10.44
CA LYS A 90 -9.79 -1.11 9.67
C LYS A 90 -10.40 -2.28 10.47
N THR A 91 -11.57 -2.75 10.04
CA THR A 91 -12.32 -3.82 10.71
C THR A 91 -11.54 -5.13 10.90
N ASN A 92 -10.52 -5.37 10.08
CA ASN A 92 -9.62 -6.53 10.16
C ASN A 92 -8.36 -6.27 11.01
N MET A 93 -8.36 -5.27 11.88
CA MET A 93 -7.23 -4.83 12.70
C MET A 93 -6.03 -4.31 11.90
N TYR A 94 -6.18 -4.05 10.62
CA TYR A 94 -5.11 -3.49 9.80
C TYR A 94 -4.78 -2.08 10.26
N GLN A 95 -3.51 -1.85 10.58
CA GLN A 95 -2.98 -0.55 10.98
C GLN A 95 -1.80 -0.16 10.10
N SER A 96 -1.83 1.05 9.58
CA SER A 96 -0.74 1.66 8.82
C SER A 96 -1.07 3.13 8.52
N LEU A 97 -0.05 3.92 8.26
CA LEU A 97 -0.21 5.22 7.59
C LEU A 97 -0.07 5.01 6.08
N HIS A 98 -0.97 5.58 5.31
CA HIS A 98 -0.90 5.57 3.85
C HIS A 98 -0.78 7.00 3.34
N THR A 99 0.21 7.25 2.52
CA THR A 99 0.39 8.54 1.84
C THR A 99 0.91 8.31 0.42
N THR A 100 0.47 9.12 -0.52
CA THR A 100 0.98 9.12 -1.88
C THR A 100 1.74 10.42 -2.09
N VAL A 101 2.97 10.32 -2.54
CA VAL A 101 3.86 11.46 -2.75
C VAL A 101 4.39 11.49 -4.18
N PHE A 102 4.83 12.69 -4.61
CA PHE A 102 5.60 12.83 -5.84
C PHE A 102 7.07 12.53 -5.52
N GLY A 103 7.53 11.37 -5.99
CA GLY A 103 8.92 10.96 -5.87
C GLY A 103 9.82 11.60 -6.93
N PRO A 104 11.07 11.12 -7.08
CA PRO A 104 11.95 11.55 -8.15
C PRO A 104 11.28 11.46 -9.51
N ASP A 105 11.58 12.41 -10.40
CA ASP A 105 10.97 12.54 -11.73
C ASP A 105 9.44 12.73 -11.71
N ASP A 106 8.91 13.34 -10.64
CA ASP A 106 7.48 13.58 -10.41
C ASP A 106 6.60 12.31 -10.51
N ARG A 107 7.19 11.15 -10.24
CA ARG A 107 6.47 9.89 -10.24
C ARG A 107 5.69 9.72 -8.95
N LEU A 108 4.45 9.27 -9.07
CA LEU A 108 3.62 8.99 -7.92
C LEU A 108 4.08 7.71 -7.23
N VAL A 109 4.34 7.81 -5.93
CA VAL A 109 4.77 6.69 -5.10
C VAL A 109 3.83 6.56 -3.91
N GLN A 110 3.15 5.43 -3.82
CA GLN A 110 2.36 5.07 -2.65
C GLN A 110 3.30 4.62 -1.54
N THR A 111 3.19 5.25 -0.38
CA THR A 111 4.01 4.94 0.78
C THR A 111 3.13 4.44 1.92
N GLN A 112 3.48 3.29 2.48
CA GLN A 112 2.87 2.72 3.67
C GLN A 112 3.89 2.73 4.81
N ILE A 113 3.48 3.22 5.98
CA ILE A 113 4.32 3.32 7.16
C ILE A 113 3.62 2.61 8.31
N ARG A 114 4.30 1.66 8.94
CA ARG A 114 3.77 0.88 10.05
C ARG A 114 4.88 0.43 10.98
N THR A 115 4.54 -0.04 12.17
CA THR A 115 5.51 -0.70 13.05
C THR A 115 5.76 -2.14 12.59
N PHE A 116 6.87 -2.74 13.04
CA PHE A 116 7.14 -4.16 12.81
C PHE A 116 6.01 -5.05 13.34
N ASP A 117 5.45 -4.69 14.51
CA ASP A 117 4.32 -5.42 15.09
C ASP A 117 3.05 -5.32 14.26
N MET A 118 2.74 -4.12 13.74
CA MET A 118 1.61 -3.93 12.83
C MET A 118 1.76 -4.74 11.55
N ASP A 119 2.98 -4.86 11.02
CA ASP A 119 3.25 -5.68 9.84
C ASP A 119 3.05 -7.18 10.12
N LYS A 120 3.49 -7.64 11.29
CA LYS A 120 3.25 -9.02 11.76
C LYS A 120 1.76 -9.31 11.92
N VAL A 121 1.02 -8.41 12.57
CA VAL A 121 -0.43 -8.54 12.76
C VAL A 121 -1.15 -8.60 11.42
N ALA A 122 -0.80 -7.75 10.47
CA ALA A 122 -1.39 -7.78 9.13
C ALA A 122 -1.13 -9.10 8.42
N SER A 123 0.10 -9.61 8.47
CA SER A 123 0.48 -10.89 7.89
C SER A 123 -0.15 -12.08 8.61
N PHE A 124 -0.14 -12.06 9.95
CA PHE A 124 -0.73 -13.09 10.78
C PHE A 124 -2.27 -13.08 10.69
N GLY A 125 -2.90 -11.92 10.70
CA GLY A 125 -4.35 -11.77 10.55
C GLY A 125 -4.87 -12.39 9.25
N LEU A 126 -4.14 -12.23 8.17
CA LEU A 126 -4.41 -12.90 6.90
C LEU A 126 -4.29 -14.43 7.06
N THR A 127 -3.21 -14.90 7.67
CA THR A 127 -2.95 -16.32 7.86
C THR A 127 -3.96 -16.95 8.84
N ALA A 128 -4.26 -16.29 9.97
CA ALA A 128 -5.24 -16.74 10.95
C ALA A 128 -6.64 -16.81 10.36
N TYR A 129 -7.04 -15.80 9.59
CA TYR A 129 -8.30 -15.80 8.86
C TYR A 129 -8.41 -16.98 7.88
N TRP A 130 -7.33 -17.30 7.19
CA TRP A 130 -7.23 -18.46 6.32
C TRP A 130 -7.32 -19.78 7.11
N ASP A 131 -6.67 -19.86 8.28
CA ASP A 131 -6.63 -21.06 9.11
C ASP A 131 -7.97 -21.33 9.80
N GLU A 132 -8.68 -20.31 10.25
CA GLU A 132 -10.04 -20.44 10.80
C GLU A 132 -11.02 -20.94 9.74
N GLN A 133 -10.88 -20.55 8.50
CA GLN A 133 -11.70 -21.01 7.40
C GLN A 133 -11.38 -22.46 6.96
N LYS A 134 -10.23 -23.00 7.33
CA LYS A 134 -9.84 -24.38 7.03
C LYS A 134 -10.68 -25.45 7.74
N GLY A 135 -11.52 -25.07 8.71
CA GLY A 135 -12.33 -25.99 9.50
C GLY A 135 -13.58 -26.58 8.84
N ALA A 136 -14.19 -25.92 7.83
CA ALA A 136 -15.58 -26.23 7.49
C ALA A 136 -15.99 -26.17 6.02
N ALA A 137 -15.44 -26.85 5.10
CA ALA A 137 -15.85 -26.92 3.68
C ALA A 137 -14.87 -26.25 2.70
N ARG A 138 -13.86 -26.84 2.56
CA ARG A 138 -12.43 -26.48 2.59
C ARG A 138 -11.78 -26.01 1.30
N ASP A 139 -12.14 -26.42 0.11
CA ASP A 139 -11.24 -26.18 -1.03
C ASP A 139 -11.74 -25.16 -2.03
N VAL A 140 -13.03 -25.12 -2.30
CA VAL A 140 -13.61 -24.21 -3.31
C VAL A 140 -13.86 -22.81 -2.73
N MET A 141 -14.28 -22.76 -1.48
CA MET A 141 -14.58 -21.49 -0.80
C MET A 141 -13.31 -20.72 -0.42
N GLN A 142 -12.22 -21.43 -0.16
CA GLN A 142 -10.91 -20.83 0.15
C GLN A 142 -10.29 -20.13 -1.06
N GLU A 143 -10.34 -20.74 -2.22
CA GLU A 143 -9.77 -20.15 -3.43
C GLU A 143 -10.55 -18.90 -3.87
N ASP A 144 -11.88 -18.95 -3.77
CA ASP A 144 -12.76 -17.81 -4.06
C ASP A 144 -12.52 -16.64 -3.08
N LEU A 145 -12.42 -16.95 -1.77
CA LEU A 145 -12.10 -15.93 -0.75
C LEU A 145 -10.71 -15.38 -0.91
N LYS A 146 -9.73 -16.19 -1.26
CA LYS A 146 -8.36 -15.79 -1.54
C LYS A 146 -8.32 -14.84 -2.74
N GLN A 147 -9.02 -15.19 -3.81
CA GLN A 147 -9.13 -14.34 -5.00
C GLN A 147 -9.85 -13.03 -4.69
N LYS A 148 -10.95 -13.07 -3.94
CA LYS A 148 -11.66 -11.87 -3.48
C LYS A 148 -10.81 -11.00 -2.59
N PHE A 149 -10.03 -11.58 -1.67
CA PHE A 149 -9.16 -10.85 -0.77
C PHE A 149 -7.99 -10.20 -1.52
N GLN A 150 -7.36 -10.93 -2.43
CA GLN A 150 -6.32 -10.39 -3.29
C GLN A 150 -6.88 -9.28 -4.19
N PHE A 151 -8.08 -9.46 -4.70
CA PHE A 151 -8.78 -8.47 -5.49
C PHE A 151 -9.11 -7.20 -4.66
N PHE A 152 -9.61 -7.36 -3.43
CA PHE A 152 -9.84 -6.23 -2.52
C PHE A 152 -8.56 -5.49 -2.16
N LYS A 153 -7.50 -6.23 -1.87
CA LYS A 153 -6.18 -5.63 -1.61
C LYS A 153 -5.69 -4.83 -2.81
N LEU A 154 -5.85 -5.40 -3.99
CA LEU A 154 -5.49 -4.76 -5.23
C LEU A 154 -6.34 -3.50 -5.51
N LEU A 155 -7.64 -3.58 -5.31
CA LEU A 155 -8.55 -2.43 -5.44
C LEU A 155 -8.18 -1.32 -4.45
N THR A 156 -7.82 -1.68 -3.22
CA THR A 156 -7.39 -0.72 -2.22
C THR A 156 -6.09 -0.03 -2.65
N GLU A 157 -5.13 -0.79 -3.18
CA GLU A 157 -3.88 -0.26 -3.72
C GLU A 157 -4.12 0.67 -4.91
N ILE A 158 -4.97 0.28 -5.85
CA ILE A 158 -5.33 1.10 -7.01
C ILE A 158 -6.11 2.34 -6.59
N ASN A 159 -7.08 2.18 -5.70
CA ASN A 159 -7.90 3.30 -5.23
C ASN A 159 -7.08 4.33 -4.45
N SER A 160 -6.11 3.88 -3.64
CA SER A 160 -5.20 4.78 -2.95
C SER A 160 -4.28 5.54 -3.90
N MET A 161 -3.99 4.98 -5.07
CA MET A 161 -3.16 5.62 -6.09
C MET A 161 -3.93 6.64 -6.94
N PHE A 162 -5.17 6.34 -7.35
CA PHE A 162 -5.95 7.15 -8.28
C PHE A 162 -7.01 8.06 -7.61
N GLY A 163 -7.18 7.97 -6.30
CA GLY A 163 -8.16 8.72 -5.54
C GLY A 163 -9.47 7.99 -5.32
N ASP A 164 -10.31 8.64 -4.50
CA ASP A 164 -11.69 8.25 -4.29
C ASP A 164 -12.48 8.32 -5.61
N ASN A 165 -12.10 7.51 -6.55
CA ASN A 165 -12.86 7.35 -7.77
C ASN A 165 -13.99 6.37 -7.48
N GLN A 166 -15.03 6.89 -6.82
CA GLN A 166 -16.28 6.15 -6.62
C GLN A 166 -16.81 5.56 -7.93
N GLN A 167 -16.53 6.26 -9.05
CA GLN A 167 -16.83 5.76 -10.37
C GLN A 167 -16.06 4.49 -10.75
N PHE A 168 -14.79 4.40 -10.35
CA PHE A 168 -13.97 3.22 -10.63
C PHE A 168 -14.46 1.99 -9.84
N VAL A 169 -14.77 2.17 -8.57
CA VAL A 169 -15.31 1.09 -7.71
C VAL A 169 -16.69 0.64 -8.20
N ASN A 170 -17.51 1.57 -8.71
CA ASN A 170 -18.82 1.23 -9.25
C ASN A 170 -18.73 0.49 -10.61
N GLN A 171 -17.73 0.81 -11.45
CA GLN A 171 -17.47 0.09 -12.69
C GLN A 171 -16.98 -1.35 -12.48
N VAL A 172 -16.35 -1.60 -11.37
CA VAL A 172 -15.84 -2.94 -11.01
C VAL A 172 -16.91 -3.79 -10.35
N LYS A 173 -17.98 -3.18 -9.81
CA LYS A 173 -19.12 -3.90 -9.20
C LYS A 173 -20.17 -4.36 -10.22
N THR A 174 -20.10 -3.90 -11.42
CA THR A 174 -20.94 -4.36 -12.55
C THR A 174 -20.18 -5.33 -13.43
#